data_8d1919b65fa38d4be6b425cfcb1b97cc
#
_entry.id   8d1919b65fa38d4be6b425cfcb1b97cc
#
_cell.length_a   1.000
_cell.length_b   1.000
_cell.length_c   1.000
_cell.angle_alpha   90.00
_cell.angle_beta   90.00
_cell.angle_gamma   90.00
#
_symmetry.space_group_name_H-M   'P 1'
#
loop_
_entity.id
_entity.type
_entity.pdbx_description
1 polymer ?
#
loop_
_entity_poly.entity_id
_entity_poly.type
_entity_poly.pdbx_seq_one_letter_code
_entity_poly.pdbx_strand_id
1 'polypeptide(L)'
;LHNSDSFKEDGDLFAKPLEPFDIVISNPPYFKLSIDDKRAIAAKIIINGHPNIYAIFMALSAKLLKENGELIFITPRSYAAGGYFKMFRHYFFRLIDLDKVHLFVSRKDTFSRDKVLQETVIIKGTKRIKPEPYVIISSSSGLEDLCTPCLKTFPKSDVIDLNSNEKILYLPTSDSEELIMDVFKNWTGNLSKYGIRISTGPVVAFRSWDFILENFENHSKLSAPLYW
;
A
#
# COMPACT_ATOMS: atom_id res chain seq x y z
N LEU A 1 12.69 9.65 18.26
CA LEU A 1 11.82 9.36 19.42
C LEU A 1 11.40 10.66 20.10
N HIS A 2 10.91 11.63 19.34
CA HIS A 2 10.26 12.79 19.90
C HIS A 2 8.77 12.53 19.99
N ASN A 3 8.43 12.21 21.15
CA ASN A 3 7.40 12.73 22.02
C ASN A 3 5.95 12.36 21.68
N SER A 4 5.47 11.39 22.44
CA SER A 4 4.06 11.07 22.63
C SER A 4 3.16 12.26 23.03
N ASP A 5 3.73 13.42 23.32
CA ASP A 5 2.99 14.59 23.82
C ASP A 5 2.31 15.42 22.73
N SER A 6 2.72 15.27 21.44
CA SER A 6 2.05 15.94 20.33
C SER A 6 0.63 15.43 20.03
N PHE A 7 0.19 14.39 20.73
CA PHE A 7 -1.16 13.82 20.61
C PHE A 7 -2.12 14.25 21.73
N LYS A 8 -1.70 15.08 22.68
CA LYS A 8 -2.37 15.16 23.97
C LYS A 8 -3.48 16.20 24.11
N GLU A 9 -3.57 17.23 23.30
CA GLU A 9 -4.49 18.32 23.69
C GLU A 9 -5.76 18.49 22.84
N ASP A 10 -5.77 18.13 21.53
CA ASP A 10 -6.97 18.42 20.72
C ASP A 10 -7.42 17.27 19.80
N GLY A 11 -6.81 16.09 19.85
CA GLY A 11 -7.18 14.97 18.98
C GLY A 11 -6.85 15.16 17.50
N ASP A 12 -6.27 16.27 17.11
CA ASP A 12 -5.83 16.55 15.76
C ASP A 12 -4.31 16.30 15.63
N LEU A 13 -3.96 15.29 14.84
CA LEU A 13 -2.59 14.96 14.48
C LEU A 13 -1.81 16.14 13.86
N PHE A 14 -2.51 17.20 13.47
CA PHE A 14 -1.97 18.30 12.70
C PHE A 14 -2.08 19.66 13.41
N ALA A 15 -2.55 19.68 14.65
CA ALA A 15 -2.88 20.91 15.39
C ALA A 15 -1.65 21.73 15.79
N LYS A 16 -0.50 21.08 16.09
CA LYS A 16 0.73 21.80 16.46
C LYS A 16 1.73 21.84 15.31
N PRO A 17 2.22 23.01 14.90
CA PRO A 17 3.30 23.10 13.92
C PRO A 17 4.58 22.53 14.54
N LEU A 18 4.99 21.35 14.07
CA LEU A 18 6.33 20.84 14.28
C LEU A 18 7.26 21.48 13.27
N GLU A 19 8.50 21.72 13.67
CA GLU A 19 9.54 22.18 12.73
C GLU A 19 9.69 21.15 11.60
N PRO A 20 9.64 21.59 10.33
CA PRO A 20 9.74 20.65 9.22
C PRO A 20 11.14 20.08 9.09
N PHE A 21 11.22 18.84 8.58
CA PHE A 21 12.44 18.07 8.43
C PHE A 21 12.96 18.08 6.98
N ASP A 22 14.27 18.00 6.81
CA ASP A 22 14.90 17.83 5.50
C ASP A 22 14.80 16.36 5.04
N ILE A 23 14.95 15.42 5.97
CA ILE A 23 14.94 13.99 5.70
C ILE A 23 14.15 13.24 6.79
N VAL A 24 13.32 12.29 6.37
CA VAL A 24 12.67 11.34 7.25
C VAL A 24 12.96 9.92 6.78
N ILE A 25 13.54 9.11 7.67
CA ILE A 25 13.79 7.67 7.43
C ILE A 25 13.07 6.89 8.53
N SER A 26 12.22 5.92 8.16
CA SER A 26 11.44 5.18 9.13
C SER A 26 11.13 3.74 8.72
N ASN A 27 11.14 2.88 9.73
CA ASN A 27 10.49 1.58 9.74
C ASN A 27 9.38 1.65 10.81
N PRO A 28 8.17 2.08 10.43
CA PRO A 28 7.07 2.24 11.38
C PRO A 28 6.51 0.87 11.79
N PRO A 29 5.79 0.77 12.92
CA PRO A 29 5.11 -0.45 13.29
C PRO A 29 3.98 -0.81 12.32
N TYR A 30 3.67 -2.14 12.16
CA TYR A 30 2.73 -2.68 11.17
C TYR A 30 1.50 -3.31 11.80
N PHE A 31 0.75 -2.58 12.60
CA PHE A 31 -0.50 -3.07 13.18
C PHE A 31 -1.70 -2.17 12.84
N LYS A 32 -2.89 -2.76 12.94
CA LYS A 32 -4.14 -2.02 12.76
C LYS A 32 -4.57 -1.38 14.07
N LEU A 33 -5.06 -0.15 13.98
CA LEU A 33 -5.69 0.54 15.10
C LEU A 33 -7.18 0.18 15.16
N SER A 34 -7.75 0.19 16.37
CA SER A 34 -9.20 0.20 16.53
C SER A 34 -9.77 1.50 15.96
N ILE A 35 -11.03 1.44 15.51
CA ILE A 35 -11.75 2.62 15.03
C ILE A 35 -11.92 3.68 16.12
N ASP A 36 -11.95 3.26 17.38
CA ASP A 36 -12.09 4.12 18.55
C ASP A 36 -10.75 4.62 19.10
N ASP A 37 -9.63 4.20 18.50
CA ASP A 37 -8.31 4.69 18.89
C ASP A 37 -8.19 6.18 18.56
N LYS A 38 -7.73 6.98 19.53
CA LYS A 38 -7.56 8.44 19.35
C LYS A 38 -6.74 8.80 18.12
N ARG A 39 -5.72 8.00 17.79
CA ARG A 39 -4.88 8.17 16.60
C ARG A 39 -5.66 7.90 15.31
N ALA A 40 -6.54 6.88 15.31
CA ALA A 40 -7.42 6.58 14.19
C ALA A 40 -8.44 7.70 13.98
N ILE A 41 -9.01 8.21 15.06
CA ILE A 41 -9.96 9.34 15.03
C ILE A 41 -9.28 10.60 14.45
N ALA A 42 -8.10 10.94 14.93
CA ALA A 42 -7.33 12.09 14.42
C ALA A 42 -6.91 11.94 12.95
N ALA A 43 -6.71 10.71 12.49
CA ALA A 43 -6.29 10.41 11.11
C ALA A 43 -7.43 10.20 10.11
N LYS A 44 -8.70 10.49 10.45
CA LYS A 44 -9.87 10.26 9.58
C LYS A 44 -9.79 10.90 8.20
N ILE A 45 -9.09 12.00 8.06
CA ILE A 45 -8.87 12.68 6.77
C ILE A 45 -7.87 11.93 5.87
N ILE A 46 -7.08 11.02 6.44
CA ILE A 46 -6.05 10.25 5.75
C ILE A 46 -6.56 8.87 5.41
N ILE A 47 -7.30 8.24 6.31
CA ILE A 47 -7.73 6.86 6.17
C ILE A 47 -8.98 6.58 7.01
N ASN A 48 -9.94 5.86 6.44
CA ASN A 48 -11.17 5.48 7.12
C ASN A 48 -11.12 4.04 7.67
N GLY A 49 -11.98 3.77 8.66
CA GLY A 49 -12.16 2.44 9.24
C GLY A 49 -11.07 2.07 10.25
N HIS A 50 -10.45 0.90 10.08
CA HIS A 50 -9.37 0.40 10.93
C HIS A 50 -8.01 0.67 10.27
N PRO A 51 -7.40 1.85 10.49
CA PRO A 51 -6.19 2.21 9.80
C PRO A 51 -4.99 1.39 10.25
N ASN A 52 -4.10 1.07 9.31
CA ASN A 52 -2.76 0.62 9.66
C ASN A 52 -1.93 1.82 10.11
N ILE A 53 -1.28 1.69 11.24
CA ILE A 53 -0.53 2.80 11.84
C ILE A 53 0.59 3.30 10.94
N TYR A 54 1.24 2.43 10.14
CA TYR A 54 2.30 2.84 9.22
C TYR A 54 1.83 3.87 8.18
N ALA A 55 0.58 3.78 7.70
CA ALA A 55 0.04 4.76 6.76
C ALA A 55 -0.13 6.15 7.40
N ILE A 56 -0.48 6.19 8.68
CA ILE A 56 -0.53 7.44 9.45
C ILE A 56 0.89 8.03 9.59
N PHE A 57 1.88 7.20 9.91
CA PHE A 57 3.28 7.64 9.99
C PHE A 57 3.78 8.21 8.66
N MET A 58 3.51 7.53 7.54
CA MET A 58 3.89 8.02 6.21
C MET A 58 3.24 9.37 5.90
N ALA A 59 1.94 9.50 6.14
CA ALA A 59 1.20 10.72 5.85
C ALA A 59 1.65 11.89 6.73
N LEU A 60 1.90 11.65 8.01
CA LEU A 60 2.41 12.66 8.94
C LEU A 60 3.81 13.10 8.53
N SER A 61 4.69 12.16 8.21
CA SER A 61 6.04 12.45 7.72
C SER A 61 6.02 13.28 6.45
N ALA A 62 5.15 12.94 5.49
CA ALA A 62 4.98 13.71 4.27
C ALA A 62 4.56 15.18 4.55
N LYS A 63 3.69 15.37 5.55
CA LYS A 63 3.28 16.73 5.98
C LYS A 63 4.45 17.49 6.59
N LEU A 64 5.23 16.84 7.44
CA LEU A 64 6.33 17.45 8.22
C LEU A 64 7.62 17.67 7.42
N LEU A 65 7.72 17.19 6.18
CA LEU A 65 8.86 17.49 5.33
C LEU A 65 8.85 18.96 4.88
N LYS A 66 10.04 19.53 4.78
CA LYS A 66 10.27 20.76 4.01
C LYS A 66 10.00 20.54 2.53
N GLU A 67 9.84 21.60 1.79
CA GLU A 67 9.91 21.55 0.33
C GLU A 67 11.28 21.04 -0.11
N ASN A 68 11.30 20.09 -1.06
CA ASN A 68 12.45 19.31 -1.48
C ASN A 68 13.04 18.38 -0.41
N GLY A 69 12.36 18.23 0.74
CA GLY A 69 12.71 17.22 1.73
C GLY A 69 12.38 15.81 1.24
N GLU A 70 13.16 14.84 1.69
CA GLU A 70 13.08 13.44 1.27
C GLU A 70 12.53 12.54 2.36
N LEU A 71 11.75 11.54 1.97
CA LEU A 71 11.36 10.45 2.88
C LEU A 71 11.78 9.09 2.33
N ILE A 72 12.15 8.21 3.26
CA ILE A 72 12.45 6.80 2.96
C ILE A 72 11.72 5.95 4.00
N PHE A 73 10.87 5.05 3.52
CA PHE A 73 10.08 4.17 4.36
C PHE A 73 10.21 2.71 3.92
N ILE A 74 10.33 1.81 4.90
CA ILE A 74 10.06 0.39 4.69
C ILE A 74 8.69 0.06 5.26
N THR A 75 7.79 -0.50 4.45
CA THR A 75 6.39 -0.74 4.82
C THR A 75 5.81 -1.95 4.11
N PRO A 76 4.68 -2.51 4.58
CA PRO A 76 3.91 -3.45 3.78
C PRO A 76 3.41 -2.83 2.47
N ARG A 77 3.38 -3.63 1.41
CA ARG A 77 2.92 -3.23 0.06
C ARG A 77 1.41 -2.95 -0.03
N SER A 78 0.63 -3.33 0.98
CA SER A 78 -0.84 -3.33 0.92
C SER A 78 -1.48 -1.96 0.58
N TYR A 79 -0.80 -0.84 0.86
CA TYR A 79 -1.30 0.49 0.49
C TYR A 79 -1.26 0.75 -1.02
N ALA A 80 -0.47 -0.01 -1.78
CA ALA A 80 -0.31 0.21 -3.22
C ALA A 80 -1.63 0.06 -4.00
N ALA A 81 -2.46 -0.94 -3.63
CA ALA A 81 -3.72 -1.23 -4.32
C ALA A 81 -4.93 -1.43 -3.39
N GLY A 82 -4.72 -1.68 -2.09
CA GLY A 82 -5.79 -1.96 -1.15
C GLY A 82 -6.87 -0.87 -1.11
N GLY A 83 -8.15 -1.26 -1.18
CA GLY A 83 -9.29 -0.31 -1.19
C GLY A 83 -9.34 0.59 0.03
N TYR A 84 -8.97 0.09 1.21
CA TYR A 84 -8.88 0.88 2.44
C TYR A 84 -7.91 2.06 2.37
N PHE A 85 -6.90 1.96 1.51
CA PHE A 85 -5.85 2.96 1.40
C PHE A 85 -6.11 4.03 0.33
N LYS A 86 -7.29 4.04 -0.30
CA LYS A 86 -7.63 5.01 -1.32
C LYS A 86 -7.43 6.45 -0.83
N MET A 87 -8.00 6.81 0.31
CA MET A 87 -7.85 8.15 0.88
C MET A 87 -6.40 8.47 1.23
N PHE A 88 -5.68 7.48 1.79
CA PHE A 88 -4.25 7.61 2.07
C PHE A 88 -3.47 7.91 0.79
N ARG A 89 -3.69 7.16 -0.31
CA ARG A 89 -3.02 7.41 -1.59
C ARG A 89 -3.30 8.82 -2.11
N HIS A 90 -4.55 9.28 -2.02
CA HIS A 90 -4.90 10.65 -2.39
C HIS A 90 -4.18 11.70 -1.57
N TYR A 91 -4.09 11.50 -0.27
CA TYR A 91 -3.40 12.42 0.63
C TYR A 91 -1.88 12.40 0.38
N PHE A 92 -1.29 11.21 0.36
CA PHE A 92 0.16 11.01 0.31
C PHE A 92 0.76 11.48 -1.02
N PHE A 93 0.21 11.03 -2.15
CA PHE A 93 0.73 11.38 -3.48
C PHE A 93 0.37 12.79 -3.95
N ARG A 94 -0.40 13.52 -3.19
CA ARG A 94 -0.54 14.96 -3.37
C ARG A 94 0.65 15.74 -2.80
N LEU A 95 1.31 15.19 -1.81
CA LEU A 95 2.43 15.82 -1.08
C LEU A 95 3.78 15.30 -1.56
N ILE A 96 3.84 14.03 -1.92
CA ILE A 96 5.08 13.30 -2.19
C ILE A 96 5.11 12.85 -3.64
N ASP A 97 6.16 13.22 -4.31
CA ASP A 97 6.57 12.71 -5.59
C ASP A 97 7.43 11.46 -5.39
N LEU A 98 7.05 10.36 -6.05
CA LEU A 98 7.71 9.06 -5.89
C LEU A 98 8.97 9.01 -6.73
N ASP A 99 10.13 8.82 -6.11
CA ASP A 99 11.42 8.74 -6.79
C ASP A 99 11.84 7.29 -7.08
N LYS A 100 11.70 6.43 -6.07
CA LYS A 100 12.14 5.03 -6.16
C LYS A 100 11.29 4.12 -5.30
N VAL A 101 11.05 2.91 -5.82
CA VAL A 101 10.44 1.80 -5.08
C VAL A 101 11.36 0.59 -5.17
N HIS A 102 11.66 -0.05 -4.05
CA HIS A 102 12.36 -1.32 -4.01
C HIS A 102 11.42 -2.42 -3.51
N LEU A 103 11.42 -3.55 -4.22
CA LEU A 103 10.57 -4.70 -3.96
C LEU A 103 11.42 -5.92 -3.63
N PHE A 104 11.06 -6.64 -2.58
CA PHE A 104 11.61 -7.95 -2.29
C PHE A 104 10.75 -9.03 -2.96
N VAL A 105 11.32 -9.73 -3.94
CA VAL A 105 10.57 -10.70 -4.78
C VAL A 105 10.37 -12.03 -4.05
N SER A 106 11.32 -12.43 -3.19
CA SER A 106 11.21 -13.67 -2.40
C SER A 106 10.48 -13.42 -1.08
N ARG A 107 9.37 -14.14 -0.89
CA ARG A 107 8.59 -14.09 0.36
C ARG A 107 9.27 -14.83 1.52
N LYS A 108 10.20 -15.74 1.22
CA LYS A 108 10.78 -16.69 2.22
C LYS A 108 12.01 -16.14 2.92
N ASP A 109 12.79 -15.29 2.25
CA ASP A 109 14.16 -14.99 2.71
C ASP A 109 14.31 -13.63 3.39
N THR A 110 13.35 -12.72 3.21
CA THR A 110 13.48 -11.33 3.68
C THR A 110 13.27 -11.19 5.19
N PHE A 111 12.41 -12.01 5.82
CA PHE A 111 12.09 -11.94 7.25
C PHE A 111 11.82 -13.33 7.86
N SER A 112 12.69 -14.30 7.59
CA SER A 112 12.55 -15.68 8.06
C SER A 112 12.50 -15.81 9.61
N ARG A 113 13.02 -14.83 10.34
CA ARG A 113 13.00 -14.80 11.81
C ARG A 113 11.66 -14.37 12.40
N ASP A 114 10.85 -13.56 11.69
CA ASP A 114 9.67 -12.90 12.29
C ASP A 114 8.32 -13.43 11.82
N LYS A 115 8.27 -14.52 11.02
CA LYS A 115 7.02 -15.09 10.45
C LYS A 115 6.13 -14.05 9.75
N VAL A 116 6.68 -12.93 9.28
CA VAL A 116 5.93 -11.88 8.61
C VAL A 116 5.76 -12.25 7.15
N LEU A 117 4.62 -12.82 6.82
CA LEU A 117 4.19 -13.18 5.45
C LEU A 117 3.81 -11.97 4.58
N GLN A 118 4.11 -10.75 5.00
CA GLN A 118 3.74 -9.54 4.27
C GLN A 118 4.82 -9.13 3.29
N GLU A 119 4.43 -8.92 2.04
CA GLU A 119 5.30 -8.30 1.04
C GLU A 119 5.65 -6.87 1.50
N THR A 120 6.92 -6.62 1.77
CA THR A 120 7.42 -5.30 2.14
C THR A 120 8.01 -4.60 0.93
N VAL A 121 7.94 -3.28 0.97
CA VAL A 121 8.54 -2.39 -0.02
C VAL A 121 9.34 -1.31 0.69
N ILE A 122 10.43 -0.86 0.07
CA ILE A 122 11.09 0.37 0.47
C ILE A 122 10.72 1.43 -0.56
N ILE A 123 10.22 2.56 -0.09
CA ILE A 123 9.95 3.70 -0.96
C ILE A 123 10.87 4.85 -0.62
N LYS A 124 11.30 5.57 -1.66
CA LYS A 124 11.88 6.91 -1.56
C LYS A 124 10.98 7.88 -2.31
N GLY A 125 10.70 9.01 -1.69
CA GLY A 125 9.95 10.08 -2.32
C GLY A 125 10.40 11.44 -1.81
N THR A 126 10.11 12.46 -2.57
CA THR A 126 10.49 13.85 -2.29
C THR A 126 9.26 14.74 -2.31
N LYS A 127 9.17 15.68 -1.40
CA LYS A 127 8.11 16.69 -1.39
C LYS A 127 8.44 17.78 -2.42
N ARG A 128 7.90 17.62 -3.64
CA ARG A 128 8.15 18.56 -4.75
C ARG A 128 6.86 19.21 -5.23
N ILE A 129 6.96 20.45 -5.68
CA ILE A 129 5.88 21.14 -6.40
C ILE A 129 5.77 20.59 -7.82
N LYS A 130 6.90 20.37 -8.49
CA LYS A 130 6.95 19.85 -9.85
C LYS A 130 7.45 18.41 -9.84
N PRO A 131 6.57 17.42 -10.13
CA PRO A 131 6.96 16.02 -10.17
C PRO A 131 7.98 15.71 -11.26
N GLU A 132 8.88 14.77 -11.00
CA GLU A 132 9.75 14.19 -12.00
C GLU A 132 8.95 13.26 -12.93
N PRO A 133 9.33 13.16 -14.21
CA PRO A 133 8.57 12.36 -15.18
C PRO A 133 8.77 10.85 -14.99
N TYR A 134 9.83 10.43 -14.33
CA TYR A 134 10.22 9.02 -14.19
C TYR A 134 10.30 8.59 -12.73
N VAL A 135 10.15 7.29 -12.51
CA VAL A 135 10.35 6.60 -11.23
C VAL A 135 11.21 5.36 -11.46
N ILE A 136 12.06 5.04 -10.50
CA ILE A 136 12.87 3.84 -10.51
C ILE A 136 12.20 2.75 -9.71
N ILE A 137 11.96 1.60 -10.32
CA ILE A 137 11.56 0.38 -9.63
C ILE A 137 12.79 -0.53 -9.56
N SER A 138 13.11 -0.99 -8.37
CA SER A 138 14.19 -1.92 -8.14
C SER A 138 13.68 -3.17 -7.45
N SER A 139 14.28 -4.31 -7.73
CA SER A 139 13.92 -5.57 -7.09
C SER A 139 15.14 -6.39 -6.69
N SER A 140 15.03 -7.12 -5.59
CA SER A 140 16.00 -8.11 -5.13
C SER A 140 15.27 -9.35 -4.62
N SER A 141 15.98 -10.49 -4.62
CA SER A 141 15.44 -11.73 -4.05
C SER A 141 15.38 -11.67 -2.52
N GLY A 142 16.35 -11.00 -1.91
CA GLY A 142 16.44 -10.87 -0.47
C GLY A 142 17.43 -9.77 -0.06
N LEU A 143 18.04 -9.93 1.11
CA LEU A 143 19.06 -9.00 1.60
C LEU A 143 20.43 -9.20 0.93
N GLU A 144 20.70 -10.41 0.45
CA GLU A 144 22.02 -10.78 -0.11
C GLU A 144 22.32 -10.05 -1.40
N ASP A 145 21.31 -9.85 -2.25
CA ASP A 145 21.42 -9.16 -3.54
C ASP A 145 20.90 -7.70 -3.50
N LEU A 146 20.64 -7.17 -2.30
CA LEU A 146 20.14 -5.80 -2.11
C LEU A 146 21.13 -4.74 -2.63
N CYS A 147 22.43 -5.03 -2.58
CA CYS A 147 23.47 -4.11 -3.08
C CYS A 147 23.60 -4.12 -4.61
N THR A 148 23.07 -5.13 -5.28
CA THR A 148 23.08 -5.29 -6.74
C THR A 148 21.69 -5.59 -7.29
N PRO A 149 20.69 -4.75 -6.99
CA PRO A 149 19.29 -5.03 -7.36
C PRO A 149 19.11 -4.88 -8.88
N CYS A 150 18.12 -5.57 -9.43
CA CYS A 150 17.63 -5.26 -10.75
C CYS A 150 16.97 -3.87 -10.73
N LEU A 151 17.36 -3.00 -11.66
CA LEU A 151 16.87 -1.62 -11.77
C LEU A 151 16.15 -1.41 -13.10
N LYS A 152 14.94 -0.86 -13.03
CA LYS A 152 14.17 -0.45 -14.19
C LYS A 152 13.60 0.96 -13.97
N THR A 153 13.59 1.75 -15.05
CA THR A 153 13.03 3.12 -15.02
C THR A 153 11.76 3.15 -15.82
N PHE A 154 10.70 3.65 -15.22
CA PHE A 154 9.37 3.75 -15.82
C PHE A 154 8.91 5.20 -15.91
N PRO A 155 8.14 5.58 -16.95
CA PRO A 155 7.32 6.78 -16.89
C PRO A 155 6.42 6.71 -15.65
N LYS A 156 6.33 7.79 -14.90
CA LYS A 156 5.56 7.80 -13.65
C LYS A 156 4.07 7.52 -13.88
N SER A 157 3.54 7.96 -15.03
CA SER A 157 2.17 7.65 -15.44
C SER A 157 1.86 6.16 -15.56
N ASP A 158 2.88 5.33 -15.82
CA ASP A 158 2.72 3.88 -15.94
C ASP A 158 2.67 3.22 -14.56
N VAL A 159 3.30 3.82 -13.57
CA VAL A 159 3.36 3.31 -12.20
C VAL A 159 2.20 3.82 -11.36
N ILE A 160 1.78 5.07 -11.56
CA ILE A 160 0.64 5.65 -10.84
C ILE A 160 -0.10 6.64 -11.73
N ASP A 161 -1.39 6.40 -11.97
CA ASP A 161 -2.25 7.40 -12.57
C ASP A 161 -2.77 8.37 -11.50
N LEU A 162 -2.13 9.52 -11.41
CA LEU A 162 -2.48 10.58 -10.45
C LEU A 162 -3.86 11.22 -10.74
N ASN A 163 -4.40 11.07 -11.95
CA ASN A 163 -5.73 11.53 -12.31
C ASN A 163 -6.82 10.51 -11.97
N SER A 164 -6.44 9.25 -11.80
CA SER A 164 -7.37 8.19 -11.39
C SER A 164 -7.94 8.46 -10.00
N ASN A 165 -9.22 8.13 -9.84
CA ASN A 165 -9.88 8.15 -8.53
C ASN A 165 -9.32 7.10 -7.55
N GLU A 166 -8.61 6.08 -8.02
CA GLU A 166 -8.04 5.02 -7.18
C GLU A 166 -6.57 5.25 -6.83
N LYS A 167 -5.80 5.91 -7.70
CA LYS A 167 -4.35 6.14 -7.56
C LYS A 167 -3.58 4.88 -7.16
N ILE A 168 -3.91 3.75 -7.82
CA ILE A 168 -3.24 2.47 -7.59
C ILE A 168 -1.80 2.56 -8.10
N LEU A 169 -0.88 2.00 -7.32
CA LEU A 169 0.50 1.81 -7.74
C LEU A 169 0.65 0.46 -8.43
N TYR A 170 1.10 0.49 -9.66
CA TYR A 170 1.51 -0.67 -10.44
C TYR A 170 3.03 -0.82 -10.30
N LEU A 171 3.46 -1.91 -9.72
CA LEU A 171 4.87 -2.13 -9.37
C LEU A 171 5.36 -3.42 -10.05
N PRO A 172 5.67 -3.38 -11.35
CA PRO A 172 6.12 -4.56 -12.09
C PRO A 172 7.53 -4.95 -11.65
N THR A 173 7.72 -6.24 -11.45
CA THR A 173 9.00 -6.84 -11.06
C THR A 173 9.58 -7.78 -12.12
N SER A 174 8.80 -8.10 -13.16
CA SER A 174 9.15 -9.00 -14.24
C SER A 174 8.74 -8.46 -15.61
N ASP A 175 9.38 -8.93 -16.66
CA ASP A 175 9.04 -8.56 -18.05
C ASP A 175 7.60 -9.00 -18.40
N SER A 176 7.12 -10.11 -17.83
CA SER A 176 5.75 -10.57 -18.02
C SER A 176 4.73 -9.59 -17.44
N GLU A 177 5.02 -8.99 -16.27
CA GLU A 177 4.16 -7.98 -15.66
C GLU A 177 4.16 -6.67 -16.45
N GLU A 178 5.28 -6.31 -17.06
CA GLU A 178 5.37 -5.15 -17.97
C GLU A 178 4.51 -5.34 -19.22
N LEU A 179 4.55 -6.52 -19.84
CA LEU A 179 3.69 -6.86 -20.96
C LEU A 179 2.21 -6.77 -20.60
N ILE A 180 1.84 -7.22 -19.40
CA ILE A 180 0.48 -7.09 -18.90
C ILE A 180 0.10 -5.61 -18.77
N MET A 181 0.98 -4.77 -18.23
CA MET A 181 0.73 -3.32 -18.12
C MET A 181 0.50 -2.68 -19.48
N ASP A 182 1.28 -3.05 -20.51
CA ASP A 182 1.12 -2.51 -21.86
C ASP A 182 -0.21 -2.93 -22.51
N VAL A 183 -0.67 -4.15 -22.23
CA VAL A 183 -2.03 -4.57 -22.64
C VAL A 183 -3.09 -3.72 -21.96
N PHE A 184 -2.95 -3.48 -20.65
CA PHE A 184 -3.92 -2.67 -19.88
C PHE A 184 -3.97 -1.21 -20.32
N LYS A 185 -2.87 -0.60 -20.73
CA LYS A 185 -2.86 0.77 -21.28
C LYS A 185 -3.76 0.93 -22.50
N ASN A 186 -3.86 -0.12 -23.31
CA ASN A 186 -4.70 -0.12 -24.50
C ASN A 186 -6.14 -0.57 -24.25
N TRP A 187 -6.46 -0.97 -23.03
CA TRP A 187 -7.80 -1.47 -22.69
C TRP A 187 -8.77 -0.32 -22.41
N THR A 188 -9.76 -0.17 -23.27
CA THR A 188 -10.75 0.92 -23.22
C THR A 188 -12.04 0.57 -22.47
N GLY A 189 -12.12 -0.66 -21.95
CA GLY A 189 -13.29 -1.18 -21.24
C GLY A 189 -13.04 -1.48 -19.77
N ASN A 190 -14.12 -1.65 -19.03
CA ASN A 190 -14.11 -2.21 -17.68
C ASN A 190 -15.19 -3.28 -17.56
N LEU A 191 -15.14 -4.10 -16.51
CA LEU A 191 -16.07 -5.21 -16.33
C LEU A 191 -17.54 -4.78 -16.34
N SER A 192 -17.86 -3.61 -15.78
CA SER A 192 -19.21 -3.07 -15.77
C SER A 192 -19.73 -2.77 -17.17
N LYS A 193 -18.86 -2.33 -18.10
CA LYS A 193 -19.24 -2.11 -19.52
C LYS A 193 -19.69 -3.41 -20.20
N TYR A 194 -19.18 -4.55 -19.74
CA TYR A 194 -19.55 -5.88 -20.25
C TYR A 194 -20.62 -6.57 -19.39
N GLY A 195 -21.27 -5.84 -18.47
CA GLY A 195 -22.30 -6.39 -17.58
C GLY A 195 -21.75 -7.34 -16.49
N ILE A 196 -20.43 -7.42 -16.33
CA ILE A 196 -19.77 -8.30 -15.36
C ILE A 196 -19.64 -7.57 -14.03
N ARG A 197 -20.08 -8.24 -12.96
CA ARG A 197 -19.88 -7.78 -11.58
C ARG A 197 -18.99 -8.78 -10.84
N ILE A 198 -18.02 -8.27 -10.10
CA ILE A 198 -17.21 -9.08 -9.19
C ILE A 198 -17.71 -8.81 -7.77
N SER A 199 -17.99 -9.87 -7.04
CA SER A 199 -18.28 -9.82 -5.62
C SER A 199 -17.59 -10.98 -4.92
N THR A 200 -17.27 -10.82 -3.65
CA THR A 200 -16.92 -11.94 -2.80
C THR A 200 -18.16 -12.83 -2.62
N GLY A 201 -17.99 -14.14 -2.68
CA GLY A 201 -19.08 -15.09 -2.41
C GLY A 201 -19.66 -14.86 -1.01
N PRO A 202 -20.89 -15.32 -0.76
CA PRO A 202 -21.56 -15.17 0.55
C PRO A 202 -20.89 -16.00 1.65
N VAL A 203 -20.10 -17.00 1.28
CA VAL A 203 -19.42 -17.92 2.22
C VAL A 203 -17.98 -17.51 2.38
N VAL A 204 -17.59 -17.18 3.60
CA VAL A 204 -16.20 -16.95 3.98
C VAL A 204 -15.69 -18.20 4.63
N ALA A 205 -14.86 -18.99 3.93
CA ALA A 205 -14.45 -20.34 4.32
C ALA A 205 -13.97 -20.42 5.78
N PHE A 206 -13.04 -19.58 6.20
CA PHE A 206 -12.48 -19.62 7.56
C PHE A 206 -13.48 -19.23 8.67
N ARG A 207 -14.66 -18.69 8.33
CA ARG A 207 -15.76 -18.40 9.27
C ARG A 207 -16.86 -19.45 9.24
N SER A 208 -16.76 -20.39 8.33
CA SER A 208 -17.84 -21.34 8.01
C SER A 208 -17.32 -22.79 8.00
N TRP A 209 -16.19 -23.08 8.66
CA TRP A 209 -15.57 -24.41 8.67
C TRP A 209 -16.54 -25.50 9.10
N ASP A 210 -17.41 -25.23 10.08
CA ASP A 210 -18.39 -26.20 10.58
C ASP A 210 -19.44 -26.61 9.53
N PHE A 211 -19.54 -25.86 8.43
CA PHE A 211 -20.49 -26.11 7.33
C PHE A 211 -19.80 -26.53 6.03
N ILE A 212 -18.48 -26.67 6.05
CA ILE A 212 -17.71 -27.07 4.87
C ILE A 212 -17.43 -28.57 4.94
N LEU A 213 -17.87 -29.29 3.92
CA LEU A 213 -17.60 -30.72 3.75
C LEU A 213 -16.37 -30.89 2.86
N GLU A 214 -15.47 -31.81 3.22
CA GLU A 214 -14.29 -32.16 2.41
C GLU A 214 -14.67 -32.84 1.09
N ASN A 215 -15.79 -33.57 1.08
CA ASN A 215 -16.28 -34.28 -0.07
C ASN A 215 -17.67 -33.81 -0.46
N PHE A 216 -17.89 -33.60 -1.76
CA PHE A 216 -19.20 -33.23 -2.29
C PHE A 216 -20.15 -34.46 -2.29
N GLU A 217 -21.21 -34.36 -1.49
CA GLU A 217 -22.28 -35.34 -1.48
C GLU A 217 -23.34 -34.99 -2.53
N ASN A 218 -23.27 -35.65 -3.68
CA ASN A 218 -24.12 -35.34 -4.86
C ASN A 218 -25.62 -35.60 -4.63
N HIS A 219 -26.00 -36.17 -3.50
CA HIS A 219 -27.38 -36.54 -3.16
C HIS A 219 -28.07 -35.57 -2.20
N SER A 220 -27.35 -34.60 -1.66
CA SER A 220 -27.93 -33.62 -0.76
C SER A 220 -28.38 -32.36 -1.52
N LYS A 221 -29.68 -32.02 -1.43
CA LYS A 221 -30.21 -30.77 -1.95
C LYS A 221 -29.71 -29.55 -1.19
N LEU A 222 -28.96 -29.74 -0.09
CA LEU A 222 -28.47 -28.70 0.81
C LEU A 222 -26.97 -28.44 0.65
N SER A 223 -26.28 -29.18 -0.23
CA SER A 223 -24.86 -28.97 -0.50
C SER A 223 -24.62 -28.44 -1.90
N ALA A 224 -23.62 -27.57 -2.04
CA ALA A 224 -23.17 -27.01 -3.30
C ALA A 224 -21.64 -26.89 -3.33
N PRO A 225 -21.00 -27.02 -4.49
CA PRO A 225 -19.56 -26.78 -4.61
C PRO A 225 -19.18 -25.38 -4.16
N LEU A 226 -18.12 -25.29 -3.35
CA LEU A 226 -17.51 -24.02 -2.95
C LEU A 226 -16.13 -23.91 -3.62
N TYR A 227 -15.94 -22.88 -4.40
CA TYR A 227 -14.64 -22.55 -5.03
C TYR A 227 -14.02 -21.36 -4.31
N TRP A 228 -12.76 -21.44 -3.95
CA TRP A 228 -12.00 -20.38 -3.28
C TRP A 228 -10.56 -20.29 -3.80
#